data_7f4d29580ab4fbf43492396ba9080570
#
_entry.id   7f4d29580ab4fbf43492396ba9080570
#
_cell.length_a   1.000
_cell.length_b   1.000
_cell.length_c   1.000
_cell.angle_alpha   90.00
_cell.angle_beta   90.00
_cell.angle_gamma   90.00
#
_symmetry.space_group_name_H-M   'P 1'
#
loop_
_entity.id
_entity.type
_entity.pdbx_description
1 polymer ?
#
loop_
_entity_poly.entity_id
_entity_poly.type
_entity_poly.pdbx_seq_one_letter_code
_entity_poly.pdbx_strand_id
1 'polypeptide(L)'
;MEQRITTNATLEVVENRFAFSTQFPLFEGANRVGRYNDKYTPLEVAIHSTDPSMDRIHCTIYAETTPDGELHVFVMDENSLTGTFVNTREVEQGEKCELHHGDVITLGATSILFSQPSSQMNTTR
;
A
#
# COMPACT_ATOMS: atom_id res chain seq x y z
N MET A 1 0.86 -9.97 22.50
CA MET A 1 0.87 -9.62 21.08
C MET A 1 -0.28 -8.67 20.76
N GLU A 2 0.03 -7.60 20.11
CA GLU A 2 -0.93 -6.56 19.83
C GLU A 2 -1.75 -6.89 18.61
N GLN A 3 -3.03 -6.69 18.70
CA GLN A 3 -3.93 -6.94 17.60
C GLN A 3 -4.21 -5.64 16.88
N ARG A 4 -3.99 -5.66 15.56
CA ARG A 4 -4.20 -4.48 14.76
C ARG A 4 -5.59 -4.48 14.17
N ILE A 5 -6.13 -3.27 13.99
CA ILE A 5 -7.48 -3.08 13.45
C ILE A 5 -7.37 -3.02 11.93
N THR A 6 -8.15 -3.88 11.27
CA THR A 6 -8.19 -3.92 9.82
C THR A 6 -9.15 -2.86 9.31
N THR A 7 -8.76 -2.14 8.28
CA THR A 7 -9.66 -1.19 7.60
C THR A 7 -10.39 -1.91 6.47
N ASN A 8 -11.27 -1.19 5.76
CA ASN A 8 -11.90 -1.75 4.57
C ASN A 8 -11.10 -1.48 3.30
N ALA A 9 -9.93 -0.88 3.43
CA ALA A 9 -9.06 -0.63 2.29
C ALA A 9 -8.14 -1.80 2.07
N THR A 10 -7.83 -2.08 0.80
CA THR A 10 -7.00 -3.21 0.43
C THR A 10 -6.02 -2.82 -0.66
N LEU A 11 -4.97 -3.63 -0.78
CA LEU A 11 -4.02 -3.55 -1.87
C LEU A 11 -4.04 -4.85 -2.63
N GLU A 12 -3.99 -4.76 -3.96
CA GLU A 12 -3.88 -5.94 -4.80
C GLU A 12 -2.67 -5.81 -5.69
N VAL A 13 -1.70 -6.73 -5.51
CA VAL A 13 -0.53 -6.79 -6.38
C VAL A 13 -0.96 -7.34 -7.72
N VAL A 14 -0.73 -6.57 -8.79
CA VAL A 14 -1.07 -7.00 -10.14
C VAL A 14 0.01 -7.96 -10.61
N GLU A 15 -0.39 -9.13 -11.06
CA GLU A 15 0.56 -10.15 -11.50
C GLU A 15 1.47 -9.63 -12.59
N ASN A 16 2.77 -9.94 -12.46
CA ASN A 16 3.75 -9.62 -13.47
C ASN A 16 4.79 -10.75 -13.50
N ARG A 17 5.90 -10.54 -14.22
CA ARG A 17 6.91 -11.59 -14.36
C ARG A 17 7.67 -11.86 -13.06
N PHE A 18 7.51 -11.01 -12.05
CA PHE A 18 8.26 -11.13 -10.80
C PHE A 18 7.41 -11.59 -9.64
N ALA A 19 6.09 -11.50 -9.72
CA ALA A 19 5.22 -11.79 -8.60
C ALA A 19 3.84 -12.23 -9.07
N PHE A 20 3.24 -13.13 -8.31
CA PHE A 20 1.86 -13.52 -8.53
C PHE A 20 0.92 -12.48 -7.95
N SER A 21 -0.33 -12.50 -8.41
CA SER A 21 -1.37 -11.65 -7.83
C SER A 21 -1.59 -12.01 -6.37
N THR A 22 -1.66 -10.99 -5.51
CA THR A 22 -1.82 -11.18 -4.08
C THR A 22 -2.58 -9.99 -3.52
N GLN A 23 -3.44 -10.23 -2.55
CA GLN A 23 -4.19 -9.18 -1.89
C GLN A 23 -3.75 -9.03 -0.44
N PHE A 24 -3.72 -7.80 0.03
CA PHE A 24 -3.36 -7.47 1.40
C PHE A 24 -4.39 -6.54 2.00
N PRO A 25 -4.82 -6.76 3.24
CA PRO A 25 -5.59 -5.76 3.94
C PRO A 25 -4.68 -4.63 4.42
N LEU A 26 -5.25 -3.45 4.61
CA LEU A 26 -4.52 -2.37 5.26
C LEU A 26 -5.03 -2.23 6.69
N PHE A 27 -4.10 -2.05 7.62
CA PHE A 27 -4.41 -1.88 9.04
C PHE A 27 -4.41 -0.40 9.38
N GLU A 28 -5.13 -0.05 10.43
CA GLU A 28 -5.03 1.29 11.00
C GLU A 28 -3.59 1.58 11.34
N GLY A 29 -3.13 2.77 10.99
CA GLY A 29 -1.76 3.18 11.25
C GLY A 29 -0.84 2.89 10.09
N ALA A 30 0.41 2.59 10.37
CA ALA A 30 1.45 2.44 9.37
C ALA A 30 1.49 1.01 8.83
N ASN A 31 1.54 0.90 7.51
CA ASN A 31 1.69 -0.37 6.81
C ASN A 31 2.93 -0.25 5.94
N ARG A 32 4.00 -0.94 6.32
CA ARG A 32 5.24 -0.91 5.54
C ARG A 32 5.10 -1.87 4.38
N VAL A 33 5.50 -1.41 3.20
CA VAL A 33 5.31 -2.13 1.95
C VAL A 33 6.66 -2.35 1.30
N GLY A 34 6.92 -3.58 0.87
CA GLY A 34 8.15 -3.86 0.17
C GLY A 34 8.35 -5.33 -0.14
N ARG A 35 9.56 -5.66 -0.54
CA ARG A 35 9.90 -7.00 -0.99
C ARG A 35 10.16 -7.90 0.23
N TYR A 36 9.47 -9.03 0.24
CA TYR A 36 9.62 -10.00 1.31
C TYR A 36 11.07 -10.49 1.40
N ASN A 37 11.56 -10.62 2.65
CA ASN A 37 12.86 -11.22 2.90
C ASN A 37 12.77 -11.95 4.24
N ASP A 38 13.01 -13.25 4.21
CA ASP A 38 12.84 -14.08 5.40
C ASP A 38 13.90 -13.85 6.47
N LYS A 39 14.93 -13.07 6.17
CA LYS A 39 15.97 -12.75 7.15
C LYS A 39 15.61 -11.58 8.03
N TYR A 40 14.50 -10.92 7.75
CA TYR A 40 14.11 -9.71 8.48
C TYR A 40 12.70 -9.85 8.99
N THR A 41 12.33 -8.96 9.94
CA THR A 41 10.98 -8.91 10.47
C THR A 41 10.00 -8.69 9.32
N PRO A 42 8.92 -9.48 9.26
CA PRO A 42 7.94 -9.30 8.19
C PRO A 42 7.31 -7.92 8.19
N LEU A 43 7.07 -7.40 7.00
CA LEU A 43 6.34 -6.15 6.81
C LEU A 43 4.85 -6.43 6.84
N GLU A 44 4.04 -5.37 7.05
CA GLU A 44 2.59 -5.51 6.96
C GLU A 44 2.18 -5.92 5.55
N VAL A 45 2.88 -5.39 4.54
CA VAL A 45 2.63 -5.76 3.13
C VAL A 45 3.95 -6.28 2.56
N ALA A 46 4.21 -7.55 2.82
CA ALA A 46 5.45 -8.20 2.37
C ALA A 46 5.18 -8.93 1.06
N ILE A 47 5.68 -8.37 -0.04
CA ILE A 47 5.39 -8.86 -1.37
C ILE A 47 6.44 -9.89 -1.76
N HIS A 48 6.01 -11.11 -2.03
CA HIS A 48 6.89 -12.17 -2.50
C HIS A 48 7.18 -11.93 -3.98
N SER A 49 8.36 -11.41 -4.26
CA SER A 49 8.71 -10.96 -5.59
C SER A 49 10.20 -11.13 -5.83
N THR A 50 10.55 -11.37 -7.10
CA THR A 50 11.96 -11.40 -7.51
C THR A 50 12.36 -10.08 -8.15
N ASP A 51 11.54 -9.04 -8.04
CA ASP A 51 11.79 -7.74 -8.64
C ASP A 51 12.94 -7.04 -7.91
N PRO A 52 14.12 -6.90 -8.56
CA PRO A 52 15.27 -6.29 -7.89
C PRO A 52 15.12 -4.79 -7.73
N SER A 53 14.16 -4.17 -8.42
CA SER A 53 13.95 -2.72 -8.33
C SER A 53 12.98 -2.35 -7.21
N MET A 54 12.42 -3.34 -6.51
CA MET A 54 11.59 -3.09 -5.34
C MET A 54 12.44 -3.28 -4.09
N ASP A 55 12.51 -2.27 -3.25
CA ASP A 55 13.30 -2.33 -2.02
C ASP A 55 12.59 -3.18 -0.96
N ARG A 56 13.37 -3.65 0.00
CA ARG A 56 12.82 -4.42 1.13
C ARG A 56 11.80 -3.59 1.91
N ILE A 57 12.08 -2.32 2.16
CA ILE A 57 11.09 -1.36 2.65
C ILE A 57 11.05 -0.25 1.62
N HIS A 58 10.01 -0.24 0.80
CA HIS A 58 9.94 0.65 -0.34
C HIS A 58 9.12 1.89 -0.04
N CYS A 59 7.98 1.71 0.59
CA CYS A 59 7.11 2.82 0.98
C CYS A 59 6.32 2.41 2.21
N THR A 60 5.64 3.39 2.82
CA THR A 60 4.73 3.14 3.93
C THR A 60 3.39 3.72 3.59
N ILE A 61 2.34 2.96 3.85
CA ILE A 61 0.97 3.42 3.64
C ILE A 61 0.32 3.61 4.99
N TYR A 62 -0.17 4.82 5.23
CA TYR A 62 -0.80 5.21 6.50
C TYR A 62 -2.30 5.23 6.31
N ALA A 63 -3.02 4.48 7.13
CA ALA A 63 -4.47 4.47 7.12
C ALA A 63 -4.96 5.11 8.41
N GLU A 64 -5.65 6.24 8.31
CA GLU A 64 -6.03 7.06 9.45
C GLU A 64 -7.53 7.29 9.43
N THR A 65 -8.21 6.87 10.50
CA THR A 65 -9.64 7.09 10.64
C THR A 65 -9.86 8.35 11.47
N THR A 66 -10.62 9.29 10.91
CA THR A 66 -10.94 10.54 11.61
C THR A 66 -11.97 10.28 12.69
N PRO A 67 -12.16 11.25 13.63
CA PRO A 67 -13.16 11.05 14.69
C PRO A 67 -14.58 10.83 14.18
N ASP A 68 -14.91 11.35 12.99
CA ASP A 68 -16.23 11.13 12.41
C ASP A 68 -16.32 9.83 11.62
N GLY A 69 -15.28 8.99 11.66
CA GLY A 69 -15.31 7.67 11.08
C GLY A 69 -14.86 7.59 9.64
N GLU A 70 -14.30 8.67 9.08
CA GLU A 70 -13.83 8.67 7.72
C GLU A 70 -12.41 8.14 7.63
N LEU A 71 -12.15 7.25 6.67
CA LEU A 71 -10.83 6.69 6.48
C LEU A 71 -10.08 7.47 5.40
N HIS A 72 -8.89 7.95 5.74
CA HIS A 72 -7.99 8.60 4.81
C HIS A 72 -6.71 7.78 4.74
N VAL A 73 -6.22 7.54 3.52
CA VAL A 73 -5.07 6.68 3.30
C VAL A 73 -4.03 7.45 2.51
N PHE A 74 -2.77 7.38 2.96
CA PHE A 74 -1.67 8.14 2.37
C PHE A 74 -0.49 7.21 2.13
N VAL A 75 0.32 7.52 1.11
CA VAL A 75 1.56 6.79 0.87
C VAL A 75 2.74 7.76 0.94
N MET A 76 3.83 7.28 1.54
CA MET A 76 5.10 8.00 1.60
C MET A 76 6.21 7.08 1.12
N ASP A 77 7.08 7.60 0.26
CA ASP A 77 8.24 6.85 -0.17
C ASP A 77 9.26 6.75 0.97
N GLU A 78 9.89 5.58 1.11
CA GLU A 78 10.87 5.37 2.18
C GLU A 78 12.28 5.47 1.62
N ASN A 79 12.53 6.53 0.88
CA ASN A 79 13.83 6.76 0.28
C ASN A 79 14.26 5.60 -0.62
N SER A 80 13.31 5.10 -1.38
CA SER A 80 13.54 3.93 -2.22
C SER A 80 14.46 4.27 -3.38
N LEU A 81 15.10 3.24 -3.92
CA LEU A 81 16.06 3.42 -5.00
C LEU A 81 15.38 3.88 -6.28
N THR A 82 14.21 3.32 -6.59
CA THR A 82 13.55 3.59 -7.87
C THR A 82 12.33 4.50 -7.73
N GLY A 83 11.96 4.92 -6.52
CA GLY A 83 10.82 5.80 -6.31
C GLY A 83 9.51 5.08 -6.16
N THR A 84 8.52 5.80 -5.67
CA THR A 84 7.14 5.33 -5.53
C THR A 84 6.28 6.25 -6.39
N PHE A 85 5.39 5.66 -7.18
CA PHE A 85 4.53 6.42 -8.09
C PHE A 85 3.08 6.13 -7.77
N VAL A 86 2.24 7.16 -7.85
CA VAL A 86 0.78 7.03 -7.75
C VAL A 86 0.23 7.43 -9.09
N ASN A 87 -0.40 6.46 -9.75
CA ASN A 87 -0.80 6.55 -11.15
C ASN A 87 0.47 6.77 -11.98
N THR A 88 0.75 7.98 -12.44
CA THR A 88 1.99 8.20 -13.18
C THR A 88 2.86 9.27 -12.54
N ARG A 89 2.46 9.78 -11.37
CA ARG A 89 3.18 10.86 -10.71
C ARG A 89 4.06 10.31 -9.61
N GLU A 90 5.32 10.70 -9.60
CA GLU A 90 6.24 10.30 -8.55
C GLU A 90 5.90 11.01 -7.24
N VAL A 91 5.87 10.23 -6.16
CA VAL A 91 5.71 10.77 -4.82
C VAL A 91 7.02 11.40 -4.40
N GLU A 92 6.99 12.67 -4.04
CA GLU A 92 8.22 13.38 -3.72
C GLU A 92 8.72 12.98 -2.34
N GLN A 93 10.01 13.22 -2.12
CA GLN A 93 10.63 12.92 -0.85
C GLN A 93 9.92 13.69 0.27
N GLY A 94 9.45 12.96 1.28
CA GLY A 94 8.76 13.58 2.39
C GLY A 94 7.29 13.87 2.15
N GLU A 95 6.80 13.64 0.93
CA GLU A 95 5.40 13.90 0.60
C GLU A 95 4.51 12.80 1.17
N LYS A 96 3.38 13.22 1.76
CA LYS A 96 2.34 12.33 2.22
C LYS A 96 1.22 12.40 1.19
N CYS A 97 1.24 11.48 0.24
CA CYS A 97 0.35 11.53 -0.92
C CYS A 97 -0.93 10.77 -0.64
N GLU A 98 -2.07 11.45 -0.68
CA GLU A 98 -3.34 10.79 -0.39
C GLU A 98 -3.75 9.87 -1.52
N LEU A 99 -4.25 8.70 -1.16
CA LEU A 99 -4.71 7.68 -2.10
C LEU A 99 -6.23 7.69 -2.19
N HIS A 100 -6.73 7.46 -3.39
CA HIS A 100 -8.17 7.40 -3.65
C HIS A 100 -8.49 6.07 -4.31
N HIS A 101 -9.71 5.61 -4.11
CA HIS A 101 -10.14 4.32 -4.65
C HIS A 101 -9.81 4.23 -6.14
N GLY A 102 -9.16 3.14 -6.51
CA GLY A 102 -8.76 2.89 -7.90
C GLY A 102 -7.39 3.39 -8.27
N ASP A 103 -6.69 4.07 -7.35
CA ASP A 103 -5.33 4.51 -7.65
C ASP A 103 -4.40 3.32 -7.80
N VAL A 104 -3.40 3.47 -8.68
CA VAL A 104 -2.39 2.45 -8.91
C VAL A 104 -1.07 2.96 -8.36
N ILE A 105 -0.48 2.18 -7.46
CA ILE A 105 0.81 2.50 -6.86
C ILE A 105 1.86 1.66 -7.55
N THR A 106 2.94 2.28 -8.01
CA THR A 106 4.02 1.57 -8.68
C THR A 106 5.28 1.60 -7.83
N LEU A 107 5.82 0.42 -7.54
CA LEU A 107 7.06 0.23 -6.81
C LEU A 107 7.98 -0.58 -7.71
N GLY A 108 9.05 0.03 -8.22
CA GLY A 108 9.90 -0.66 -9.18
C GLY A 108 9.10 -1.05 -10.39
N ALA A 109 9.09 -2.34 -10.72
CA ALA A 109 8.35 -2.86 -11.87
C ALA A 109 6.97 -3.38 -11.50
N THR A 110 6.53 -3.16 -10.27
CA THR A 110 5.33 -3.79 -9.74
C THR A 110 4.23 -2.75 -9.55
N SER A 111 3.03 -3.07 -10.03
CA SER A 111 1.85 -2.23 -9.87
C SER A 111 0.94 -2.82 -8.80
N ILE A 112 0.40 -1.95 -7.95
CA ILE A 112 -0.49 -2.33 -6.87
C ILE A 112 -1.75 -1.49 -6.96
N LEU A 113 -2.89 -2.15 -7.00
CA LEU A 113 -4.18 -1.47 -7.07
C LEU A 113 -4.68 -1.19 -5.66
N PHE A 114 -5.00 0.06 -5.40
CA PHE A 114 -5.56 0.48 -4.11
C PHE A 114 -7.06 0.52 -4.21
N SER A 115 -7.73 -0.14 -3.25
CA SER A 115 -9.19 -0.15 -3.19
C SER A 115 -9.66 0.35 -1.84
N GLN A 116 -10.58 1.28 -1.87
CA GLN A 116 -11.23 1.79 -0.67
C GLN A 116 -12.70 1.96 -0.99
N PRO A 117 -13.49 0.88 -0.86
CA PRO A 117 -14.91 0.97 -1.21
C PRO A 117 -15.61 1.99 -0.32
N SER A 118 -16.52 2.74 -0.92
CA SER A 118 -17.28 3.73 -0.19
C SER A 118 -18.33 3.04 0.67
N SER A 119 -18.40 3.40 1.94
CA SER A 119 -19.41 2.85 2.83
C SER A 119 -20.81 3.29 2.41
N GLN A 120 -20.92 4.38 1.65
CA GLN A 120 -22.23 4.87 1.21
C GLN A 120 -22.83 4.02 0.13
N MET A 121 -22.05 3.21 -0.53
CA MET A 121 -22.56 2.31 -1.55
C MET A 121 -23.57 1.33 -1.00
N ASN A 122 -23.51 1.07 0.29
CA ASN A 122 -24.37 0.08 0.91
C ASN A 122 -25.69 0.63 1.38
N THR A 123 -25.88 1.95 1.29
CA THR A 123 -27.09 2.56 1.83
C THR A 123 -28.07 2.93 0.75
N THR A 124 -27.78 2.62 -0.47
CA THR A 124 -28.62 3.02 -1.55
C THR A 124 -29.82 2.18 -1.57
N ARG A 125 -30.56 2.68 -1.41
CA ARG A 125 -31.55 2.10 -1.49
C ARG A 125 -32.42 2.07 -1.55
#